data_728b51089079a01747e2151ac733ffd3
#
_entry.id   728b51089079a01747e2151ac733ffd3
#
_cell.length_a   1.000
_cell.length_b   1.000
_cell.length_c   1.000
_cell.angle_alpha   90.00
_cell.angle_beta   90.00
_cell.angle_gamma   90.00
#
_symmetry.space_group_name_H-M   'P 1'
#
loop_
_entity.id
_entity.type
_entity.pdbx_description
1 polymer ?
#
loop_
_entity_poly.entity_id
_entity_poly.type
_entity_poly.pdbx_seq_one_letter_code
_entity_poly.pdbx_strand_id
1 'polypeptide(L)'
;TRSDRDWSSDVCSSDLEALSLLADECDRFGMPLLAVTALGKDREKGFDPRYLALAVRVAAEMGADMIKTYFCEEGFERVVEAAVGIPVVIAGGPKMDDDISVLETAEKAVKAGCGGVDMGRNVWQNGNPAAMLKALGAIIHEDCSAQKALQQFWN
;
A
#
# COMPACT_ATOMS: atom_id res chain seq x y z
N THR A 1 24.54 -19.56 -16.50
CA THR A 1 23.93 -18.52 -17.37
C THR A 1 22.44 -18.78 -17.41
N ARG A 2 21.67 -18.10 -16.57
CA ARG A 2 20.21 -18.04 -16.66
C ARG A 2 19.91 -17.16 -17.86
N SER A 3 19.55 -17.79 -18.97
CA SER A 3 19.11 -17.10 -20.17
C SER A 3 17.79 -16.40 -19.91
N ASP A 4 17.56 -15.32 -20.65
CA ASP A 4 16.38 -14.47 -20.76
C ASP A 4 15.07 -15.23 -20.89
N ARG A 5 14.64 -15.95 -19.85
CA ARG A 5 13.27 -16.38 -19.72
C ARG A 5 12.43 -15.16 -19.36
N ASP A 6 11.41 -14.95 -20.18
CA ASP A 6 10.40 -13.93 -19.98
C ASP A 6 9.87 -14.01 -18.52
N TRP A 7 10.37 -13.09 -17.69
CA TRP A 7 10.14 -13.02 -16.26
C TRP A 7 8.67 -12.77 -15.90
N SER A 8 7.86 -12.41 -16.90
CA SER A 8 6.49 -11.96 -16.66
C SER A 8 5.49 -13.10 -16.55
N SER A 9 5.74 -14.26 -17.18
CA SER A 9 4.78 -15.38 -17.17
C SER A 9 5.07 -16.44 -16.10
N ASP A 10 6.36 -16.70 -15.81
CA ASP A 10 6.73 -17.78 -14.86
C ASP A 10 6.71 -17.31 -13.39
N VAL A 11 6.91 -16.01 -13.13
CA VAL A 11 6.87 -15.46 -11.77
C VAL A 11 5.43 -15.34 -11.27
N CYS A 12 4.47 -14.98 -12.12
CA CYS A 12 3.08 -14.83 -11.70
C CYS A 12 2.44 -16.13 -11.17
N SER A 13 2.64 -17.26 -11.83
CA SER A 13 2.01 -18.51 -11.37
C SER A 13 2.64 -19.05 -10.09
N SER A 14 3.97 -19.02 -9.97
CA SER A 14 4.66 -19.47 -8.75
C SER A 14 4.39 -18.57 -7.55
N ASP A 15 4.27 -17.25 -7.76
CA ASP A 15 3.98 -16.30 -6.69
C ASP A 15 2.53 -16.44 -6.19
N LEU A 16 1.57 -16.68 -7.09
CA LEU A 16 0.18 -16.93 -6.73
C LEU A 16 0.01 -18.24 -5.97
N GLU A 17 0.66 -19.30 -6.41
CA GLU A 17 0.66 -20.58 -5.70
C GLU A 17 1.28 -20.43 -4.31
N ALA A 18 2.43 -19.78 -4.21
CA ALA A 18 3.08 -19.52 -2.94
C ALA A 18 2.22 -18.67 -2.00
N LEU A 19 1.54 -17.64 -2.51
CA LEU A 19 0.64 -16.80 -1.73
C LEU A 19 -0.54 -17.60 -1.18
N SER A 20 -1.17 -18.43 -2.01
CA SER A 20 -2.30 -19.27 -1.59
C SER A 20 -1.90 -20.28 -0.51
N LEU A 21 -0.75 -20.97 -0.69
CA LEU A 21 -0.23 -21.90 0.30
C LEU A 21 0.11 -21.20 1.62
N LEU A 22 0.68 -20.00 1.56
CA LEU A 22 0.98 -19.21 2.74
C LEU A 22 -0.28 -18.74 3.45
N ALA A 23 -1.33 -18.35 2.71
CA ALA A 23 -2.61 -17.96 3.26
C ALA A 23 -3.24 -19.10 4.04
N ASP A 24 -3.28 -20.32 3.47
CA ASP A 24 -3.78 -21.52 4.16
C ASP A 24 -3.00 -21.82 5.44
N GLU A 25 -1.70 -21.65 5.43
CA GLU A 25 -0.86 -21.88 6.61
C GLU A 25 -1.05 -20.79 7.68
N CYS A 26 -1.16 -19.53 7.27
CA CYS A 26 -1.48 -18.41 8.17
C CYS A 26 -2.83 -18.60 8.85
N ASP A 27 -3.85 -19.01 8.11
CA ASP A 27 -5.19 -19.31 8.62
C ASP A 27 -5.17 -20.42 9.70
N ARG A 28 -4.40 -21.49 9.47
CA ARG A 28 -4.24 -22.59 10.44
C ARG A 28 -3.66 -22.12 11.77
N PHE A 29 -2.83 -21.09 11.78
CA PHE A 29 -2.21 -20.52 12.98
C PHE A 29 -2.89 -19.27 13.50
N GLY A 30 -3.97 -18.79 12.86
CA GLY A 30 -4.66 -17.56 13.20
C GLY A 30 -3.79 -16.30 13.03
N MET A 31 -2.87 -16.33 12.06
CA MET A 31 -1.97 -15.22 11.75
C MET A 31 -2.49 -14.44 10.55
N PRO A 32 -2.69 -13.11 10.67
CA PRO A 32 -3.10 -12.30 9.52
C PRO A 32 -1.99 -12.20 8.48
N LEU A 33 -2.34 -12.32 7.21
CA LEU A 33 -1.44 -12.23 6.06
C LEU A 33 -1.55 -10.87 5.37
N LEU A 34 -0.45 -10.11 5.36
CA LEU A 34 -0.30 -8.90 4.54
C LEU A 34 0.33 -9.25 3.19
N ALA A 35 -0.43 -9.15 2.11
CA ALA A 35 0.09 -9.28 0.76
C ALA A 35 0.57 -7.93 0.23
N VAL A 36 1.79 -7.90 -0.33
CA VAL A 36 2.36 -6.70 -0.96
C VAL A 36 2.30 -6.85 -2.46
N THR A 37 1.52 -6.01 -3.13
CA THR A 37 1.46 -6.00 -4.59
C THR A 37 2.60 -5.17 -5.18
N ALA A 38 3.31 -5.72 -6.15
CA ALA A 38 4.35 -5.02 -6.89
C ALA A 38 4.25 -5.40 -8.37
N LEU A 39 4.10 -4.40 -9.24
CA LEU A 39 3.94 -4.60 -10.69
C LEU A 39 5.29 -4.65 -11.42
N GLY A 40 6.27 -5.30 -10.81
CA GLY A 40 7.57 -5.59 -11.42
C GLY A 40 8.41 -4.33 -11.73
N LYS A 41 9.13 -4.37 -12.87
CA LYS A 41 10.04 -3.28 -13.30
C LYS A 41 9.34 -2.20 -14.12
N ASP A 42 8.12 -2.42 -14.54
CA ASP A 42 7.34 -1.47 -15.34
C ASP A 42 6.74 -0.39 -14.43
N ARG A 43 7.46 0.73 -14.32
CA ARG A 43 7.06 1.83 -13.44
C ARG A 43 5.77 2.51 -13.88
N GLU A 44 5.45 2.51 -15.16
CA GLU A 44 4.23 3.14 -15.67
C GLU A 44 3.00 2.33 -15.22
N LYS A 45 3.06 1.01 -15.31
CA LYS A 45 2.01 0.13 -14.80
C LYS A 45 1.87 0.17 -13.29
N GLY A 46 2.97 0.44 -12.57
CA GLY A 46 3.01 0.52 -11.11
C GLY A 46 2.13 1.60 -10.48
N PHE A 47 1.65 2.55 -11.28
CA PHE A 47 0.75 3.63 -10.85
C PHE A 47 -0.53 3.72 -11.69
N ASP A 48 -0.75 2.78 -12.62
CA ASP A 48 -2.01 2.69 -13.39
C ASP A 48 -3.07 1.99 -12.52
N PRO A 49 -4.21 2.65 -12.23
CA PRO A 49 -5.25 2.10 -11.36
C PRO A 49 -5.82 0.76 -11.84
N ARG A 50 -5.79 0.47 -13.15
CA ARG A 50 -6.29 -0.80 -13.70
C ARG A 50 -5.41 -1.97 -13.28
N TYR A 51 -4.08 -1.80 -13.34
CA TYR A 51 -3.15 -2.85 -12.94
C TYR A 51 -3.07 -2.98 -11.43
N LEU A 52 -3.13 -1.85 -10.70
CA LEU A 52 -3.21 -1.87 -9.23
C LEU A 52 -4.47 -2.59 -8.76
N ALA A 53 -5.64 -2.28 -9.34
CA ALA A 53 -6.91 -2.94 -9.01
C ALA A 53 -6.86 -4.45 -9.31
N LEU A 54 -6.28 -4.85 -10.45
CA LEU A 54 -6.11 -6.26 -10.77
C LEU A 54 -5.22 -6.98 -9.74
N ALA A 55 -4.08 -6.39 -9.39
CA ALA A 55 -3.16 -6.98 -8.42
C ALA A 55 -3.78 -7.08 -7.01
N VAL A 56 -4.51 -6.04 -6.58
CA VAL A 56 -5.25 -6.02 -5.33
C VAL A 56 -6.34 -7.08 -5.32
N ARG A 57 -7.11 -7.21 -6.41
CA ARG A 57 -8.15 -8.22 -6.54
C ARG A 57 -7.58 -9.64 -6.45
N VAL A 58 -6.48 -9.90 -7.14
CA VAL A 58 -5.81 -11.21 -7.09
C VAL A 58 -5.34 -11.52 -5.66
N ALA A 59 -4.71 -10.56 -4.98
CA ALA A 59 -4.27 -10.76 -3.59
C ALA A 59 -5.45 -11.08 -2.65
N ALA A 60 -6.58 -10.38 -2.81
CA ALA A 60 -7.80 -10.64 -2.04
C ALA A 60 -8.36 -12.06 -2.30
N GLU A 61 -8.41 -12.50 -3.56
CA GLU A 61 -8.89 -13.84 -3.93
C GLU A 61 -7.95 -14.96 -3.50
N MET A 62 -6.66 -14.66 -3.30
CA MET A 62 -5.66 -15.63 -2.80
C MET A 62 -5.61 -15.72 -1.26
N GLY A 63 -6.50 -15.03 -0.55
CA GLY A 63 -6.63 -15.17 0.90
C GLY A 63 -5.81 -14.18 1.73
N ALA A 64 -5.45 -13.02 1.17
CA ALA A 64 -4.82 -11.96 1.99
C ALA A 64 -5.84 -11.34 2.95
N ASP A 65 -5.43 -11.11 4.21
CA ASP A 65 -6.22 -10.39 5.23
C ASP A 65 -6.03 -8.88 5.16
N MET A 66 -4.93 -8.43 4.56
CA MET A 66 -4.60 -7.04 4.31
C MET A 66 -3.77 -6.92 3.04
N ILE A 67 -3.92 -5.85 2.29
CA ILE A 67 -3.20 -5.65 1.03
C ILE A 67 -2.47 -4.32 1.06
N LYS A 68 -1.16 -4.37 0.78
CA LYS A 68 -0.33 -3.18 0.59
C LYS A 68 -0.08 -2.94 -0.88
N THR A 69 -0.41 -1.72 -1.35
CA THR A 69 -0.23 -1.33 -2.75
C THR A 69 0.32 0.08 -2.89
N TYR A 70 0.64 0.51 -4.11
CA TYR A 70 1.02 1.90 -4.37
C TYR A 70 -0.22 2.78 -4.51
N PHE A 71 -0.08 4.04 -4.08
CA PHE A 71 -1.10 5.06 -4.35
C PHE A 71 -0.99 5.57 -5.78
N CYS A 72 -2.13 5.82 -6.42
CA CYS A 72 -2.23 6.56 -7.69
C CYS A 72 -3.19 7.73 -7.53
N GLU A 73 -2.88 8.86 -8.16
CA GLU A 73 -3.66 10.10 -8.00
C GLU A 73 -5.08 9.99 -8.56
N GLU A 74 -5.27 9.20 -9.62
CA GLU A 74 -6.57 9.05 -10.27
C GLU A 74 -7.08 7.62 -10.14
N GLY A 75 -8.33 7.47 -9.73
CA GLY A 75 -9.04 6.19 -9.71
C GLY A 75 -8.61 5.23 -8.59
N PHE A 76 -7.97 5.72 -7.53
CA PHE A 76 -7.56 4.88 -6.40
C PHE A 76 -8.75 4.26 -5.67
N GLU A 77 -9.92 4.89 -5.69
CA GLU A 77 -11.17 4.34 -5.16
C GLU A 77 -11.49 2.97 -5.77
N ARG A 78 -11.26 2.81 -7.08
CA ARG A 78 -11.46 1.53 -7.79
C ARG A 78 -10.45 0.47 -7.34
N VAL A 79 -9.24 0.89 -6.97
CA VAL A 79 -8.24 -0.01 -6.42
C VAL A 79 -8.70 -0.54 -5.06
N VAL A 80 -9.22 0.33 -4.21
CA VAL A 80 -9.78 -0.06 -2.91
C VAL A 80 -11.01 -0.95 -3.07
N GLU A 81 -11.94 -0.59 -3.96
CA GLU A 81 -13.13 -1.40 -4.27
C GLU A 81 -12.78 -2.82 -4.75
N ALA A 82 -11.69 -2.97 -5.51
CA ALA A 82 -11.24 -4.27 -6.02
C ALA A 82 -10.81 -5.24 -4.91
N ALA A 83 -10.49 -4.74 -3.71
CA ALA A 83 -10.16 -5.56 -2.54
C ALA A 83 -11.37 -6.28 -1.92
N VAL A 84 -12.60 -5.96 -2.34
CA VAL A 84 -13.85 -6.64 -1.90
C VAL A 84 -14.00 -6.68 -0.37
N GLY A 85 -13.66 -5.59 0.29
CA GLY A 85 -13.75 -5.44 1.75
C GLY A 85 -12.49 -5.80 2.54
N ILE A 86 -11.47 -6.36 1.89
CA ILE A 86 -10.15 -6.56 2.52
C ILE A 86 -9.48 -5.18 2.71
N PRO A 87 -8.95 -4.86 3.90
CA PRO A 87 -8.27 -3.59 4.15
C PRO A 87 -7.10 -3.36 3.20
N VAL A 88 -7.07 -2.20 2.54
CA VAL A 88 -5.95 -1.77 1.70
C VAL A 88 -5.16 -0.70 2.44
N VAL A 89 -3.82 -0.81 2.43
CA VAL A 89 -2.89 0.20 2.94
C VAL A 89 -1.93 0.64 1.84
N ILE A 90 -1.53 1.91 1.85
CA ILE A 90 -0.59 2.41 0.85
C ILE A 90 0.86 2.28 1.26
N ALA A 91 1.71 1.95 0.29
CA ALA A 91 3.16 1.95 0.43
C ALA A 91 3.70 3.40 0.38
N GLY A 92 4.68 3.70 1.22
CA GLY A 92 5.30 5.04 1.26
C GLY A 92 6.23 5.38 0.10
N GLY A 93 6.61 4.40 -0.71
CA GLY A 93 7.55 4.63 -1.82
C GLY A 93 8.94 5.13 -1.39
N PRO A 94 9.64 5.87 -2.27
CA PRO A 94 10.85 6.60 -1.92
C PRO A 94 10.59 7.67 -0.85
N LYS A 95 11.66 8.13 -0.17
CA LYS A 95 11.53 9.30 0.69
C LYS A 95 11.16 10.52 -0.14
N MET A 96 10.12 11.23 0.29
CA MET A 96 9.70 12.51 -0.29
C MET A 96 10.52 13.66 0.30
N ASP A 97 10.62 14.77 -0.45
CA ASP A 97 11.46 15.91 -0.09
C ASP A 97 10.85 16.76 1.03
N ASP A 98 9.54 16.74 1.17
CA ASP A 98 8.80 17.53 2.16
C ASP A 98 7.73 16.71 2.90
N ASP A 99 7.45 17.14 4.12
CA ASP A 99 6.55 16.45 5.03
C ASP A 99 5.08 16.58 4.60
N ILE A 100 4.71 17.72 4.05
CA ILE A 100 3.32 17.96 3.63
C ILE A 100 2.89 17.02 2.50
N SER A 101 3.75 16.74 1.54
CA SER A 101 3.45 15.80 0.44
C SER A 101 3.18 14.38 0.95
N VAL A 102 3.88 13.94 2.00
CA VAL A 102 3.63 12.66 2.66
C VAL A 102 2.23 12.63 3.27
N LEU A 103 1.89 13.70 4.01
CA LEU A 103 0.61 13.81 4.70
C LEU A 103 -0.57 13.96 3.72
N GLU A 104 -0.41 14.74 2.64
CA GLU A 104 -1.42 14.89 1.60
C GLU A 104 -1.69 13.58 0.85
N THR A 105 -0.64 12.80 0.59
CA THR A 105 -0.78 11.47 -0.01
C THR A 105 -1.58 10.54 0.90
N ALA A 106 -1.29 10.54 2.19
CA ALA A 106 -2.04 9.76 3.18
C ALA A 106 -3.50 10.22 3.28
N GLU A 107 -3.76 11.53 3.31
CA GLU A 107 -5.10 12.10 3.34
C GLU A 107 -5.94 11.70 2.10
N LYS A 108 -5.35 11.83 0.90
CA LYS A 108 -6.00 11.44 -0.35
C LYS A 108 -6.34 9.94 -0.36
N ALA A 109 -5.40 9.10 0.07
CA ALA A 109 -5.62 7.66 0.13
C ALA A 109 -6.74 7.27 1.10
N VAL A 110 -6.77 7.87 2.29
CA VAL A 110 -7.83 7.64 3.29
C VAL A 110 -9.18 8.09 2.77
N LYS A 111 -9.26 9.25 2.12
CA LYS A 111 -10.49 9.75 1.47
C LYS A 111 -10.98 8.84 0.35
N ALA A 112 -10.09 8.14 -0.33
CA ALA A 112 -10.43 7.13 -1.32
C ALA A 112 -10.85 5.77 -0.72
N GLY A 113 -10.94 5.66 0.61
CA GLY A 113 -11.37 4.45 1.32
C GLY A 113 -10.25 3.53 1.77
N CYS A 114 -8.98 3.96 1.66
CA CYS A 114 -7.84 3.22 2.16
C CYS A 114 -7.87 3.13 3.70
N GLY A 115 -7.55 1.96 4.26
CA GLY A 115 -7.56 1.74 5.71
C GLY A 115 -6.37 2.36 6.45
N GLY A 116 -5.33 2.81 5.72
CA GLY A 116 -4.15 3.42 6.34
C GLY A 116 -2.90 3.40 5.47
N VAL A 117 -1.76 3.52 6.11
CA VAL A 117 -0.45 3.59 5.44
C VAL A 117 0.53 2.59 6.06
N ASP A 118 1.37 1.99 5.23
CA ASP A 118 2.55 1.22 5.65
C ASP A 118 3.79 1.85 5.03
N MET A 119 4.27 2.90 5.68
CA MET A 119 5.37 3.76 5.24
C MET A 119 6.59 3.60 6.13
N GLY A 120 7.73 3.28 5.50
CA GLY A 120 9.01 3.19 6.19
C GLY A 120 9.79 4.51 6.12
N ARG A 121 10.50 4.72 5.00
CA ARG A 121 11.49 5.80 4.82
C ARG A 121 10.94 7.21 5.10
N ASN A 122 9.72 7.49 4.74
CA ASN A 122 9.06 8.77 5.00
C ASN A 122 8.82 9.03 6.51
N VAL A 123 8.84 7.98 7.32
CA VAL A 123 8.72 8.08 8.79
C VAL A 123 10.10 8.09 9.45
N TRP A 124 10.87 6.99 9.36
CA TRP A 124 12.11 6.88 10.16
C TRP A 124 13.27 7.76 9.68
N GLN A 125 13.29 8.15 8.40
CA GLN A 125 14.28 9.09 7.85
C GLN A 125 13.80 10.55 7.91
N ASN A 126 12.66 10.80 8.57
CA ASN A 126 12.17 12.14 8.82
C ASN A 126 13.01 12.86 9.89
N GLY A 127 13.11 14.17 9.81
CA GLY A 127 13.76 14.98 10.83
C GLY A 127 13.05 14.94 12.19
N ASN A 128 11.73 14.67 12.18
CA ASN A 128 10.91 14.46 13.38
C ASN A 128 9.96 13.24 13.19
N PRO A 129 10.47 12.00 13.36
CA PRO A 129 9.66 10.81 13.14
C PRO A 129 8.43 10.73 14.04
N ALA A 130 8.54 11.24 15.27
CA ALA A 130 7.44 11.23 16.23
C ALA A 130 6.29 12.15 15.81
N ALA A 131 6.60 13.35 15.28
CA ALA A 131 5.60 14.24 14.72
C ALA A 131 4.93 13.63 13.49
N MET A 132 5.71 13.04 12.57
CA MET A 132 5.18 12.37 11.40
C MET A 132 4.20 11.23 11.75
N LEU A 133 4.55 10.39 12.72
CA LEU A 133 3.65 9.32 13.18
C LEU A 133 2.36 9.85 13.78
N LYS A 134 2.43 10.90 14.61
CA LYS A 134 1.24 11.53 15.21
C LYS A 134 0.35 12.16 14.14
N ALA A 135 0.95 12.84 13.16
CA ALA A 135 0.22 13.48 12.08
C ALA A 135 -0.48 12.45 11.18
N LEU A 136 0.21 11.37 10.79
CA LEU A 136 -0.39 10.26 10.06
C LEU A 136 -1.52 9.59 10.86
N GLY A 137 -1.33 9.39 12.17
CA GLY A 137 -2.36 8.85 13.05
C GLY A 137 -3.62 9.74 13.10
N ALA A 138 -3.45 11.05 13.21
CA ALA A 138 -4.57 12.00 13.21
C ALA A 138 -5.33 12.01 11.86
N ILE A 139 -4.62 11.88 10.74
CA ILE A 139 -5.23 11.77 9.42
C ILE A 139 -6.05 10.48 9.27
N ILE A 140 -5.48 9.35 9.70
CA ILE A 140 -6.07 8.03 9.50
C ILE A 140 -7.26 7.79 10.45
N HIS A 141 -7.18 8.26 11.69
CA HIS A 141 -8.11 7.87 12.74
C HIS A 141 -9.03 9.01 13.23
N GLU A 142 -8.68 10.28 12.95
CA GLU A 142 -9.38 11.45 13.48
C GLU A 142 -9.93 12.38 12.39
N ASP A 143 -9.89 11.96 11.12
CA ASP A 143 -10.32 12.75 9.96
C ASP A 143 -9.66 14.15 9.89
N CYS A 144 -8.41 14.23 10.34
CA CYS A 144 -7.63 15.45 10.31
C CYS A 144 -7.08 15.71 8.91
N SER A 145 -7.13 16.96 8.42
CA SER A 145 -6.49 17.28 7.15
C SER A 145 -4.96 17.34 7.28
N ALA A 146 -4.23 17.09 6.19
CA ALA A 146 -2.77 17.13 6.15
C ALA A 146 -2.20 18.47 6.65
N GLN A 147 -2.79 19.58 6.21
CA GLN A 147 -2.40 20.92 6.62
C GLN A 147 -2.56 21.14 8.13
N LYS A 148 -3.69 20.72 8.68
CA LYS A 148 -3.97 20.85 10.12
C LYS A 148 -3.05 19.94 10.94
N ALA A 149 -2.82 18.72 10.49
CA ALA A 149 -1.90 17.78 11.14
C ALA A 149 -0.45 18.33 11.15
N LEU A 150 0.01 18.90 10.02
CA LEU A 150 1.33 19.53 9.95
C LEU A 150 1.43 20.68 10.96
N GLN A 151 0.48 21.60 10.99
CA GLN A 151 0.48 22.72 11.94
C GLN A 151 0.45 22.27 13.40
N GLN A 152 -0.26 21.21 13.72
CA GLN A 152 -0.44 20.71 15.08
C GLN A 152 0.81 20.02 15.64
N PHE A 153 1.55 19.30 14.82
CA PHE A 153 2.62 18.40 15.30
C PHE A 153 4.05 18.87 14.96
N TRP A 154 4.23 19.92 14.13
CA TRP A 154 5.54 20.53 13.82
C TRP A 154 5.82 21.85 14.57
N ASN A 155 4.94 22.26 15.49
CA ASN A 155 5.16 23.42 16.36
C ASN A 155 5.90 23.05 17.65
#